data_f2ccf0f57ea109d5c5162d8a6f10a60f
#
_entry.id   f2ccf0f57ea109d5c5162d8a6f10a60f
#
_cell.length_a   1.000
_cell.length_b   1.000
_cell.length_c   1.000
_cell.angle_alpha   90.00
_cell.angle_beta   90.00
_cell.angle_gamma   90.00
#
_symmetry.space_group_name_H-M   'P 1'
#
loop_
_entity.id
_entity.type
_entity.pdbx_description
1 polymer ?
#
loop_
_entity_poly.entity_id
_entity_poly.type
_entity_poly.pdbx_seq_one_letter_code
_entity_poly.pdbx_strand_id
1 'polypeptide(L)'
;MVLPASRNGSVRTWPSDRDLLNSIHQFEIEVTAKDVDRNGHVNNVVYIQWMQDAAVAHALASGCTKTSEAVGATWVVRTHQIEYLSPLFAGDKVTVLTWPANFQRVRSVRKYQFVRAKDGVVVARAETDWVFVNAKTGRPQSIPEEVRNTLPVVTKDLEP
;
A
#
# COMPACT_ATOMS: atom_id res chain seq x y z
N MET A 1 23.96 -19.95 -46.73
CA MET A 1 23.83 -18.82 -45.81
C MET A 1 22.89 -19.26 -44.71
N VAL A 2 23.46 -19.64 -43.58
CA VAL A 2 22.72 -20.21 -42.45
C VAL A 2 22.41 -19.06 -41.47
N LEU A 3 21.14 -18.78 -41.23
CA LEU A 3 20.70 -17.81 -40.22
C LEU A 3 20.90 -18.41 -38.82
N PRO A 4 21.44 -17.66 -37.85
CA PRO A 4 21.58 -18.15 -36.50
C PRO A 4 20.21 -18.19 -35.79
N ALA A 5 20.01 -19.26 -35.01
CA ALA A 5 18.84 -19.53 -34.22
C ALA A 5 18.50 -18.38 -33.26
N SER A 6 17.23 -18.06 -33.18
CA SER A 6 16.66 -17.07 -32.26
C SER A 6 16.93 -17.46 -30.82
N ARG A 7 17.56 -16.57 -30.07
CA ARG A 7 17.64 -16.63 -28.61
C ARG A 7 16.24 -16.48 -28.04
N ASN A 8 15.84 -17.42 -27.20
CA ASN A 8 14.65 -17.32 -26.35
C ASN A 8 14.75 -16.07 -25.45
N GLY A 9 14.27 -14.95 -25.98
CA GLY A 9 13.97 -13.78 -25.16
C GLY A 9 12.62 -14.02 -24.49
N SER A 10 12.60 -14.24 -23.19
CA SER A 10 11.37 -14.12 -22.42
C SER A 10 10.83 -12.72 -22.65
N VAL A 11 9.72 -12.63 -23.37
CA VAL A 11 8.99 -11.38 -23.54
C VAL A 11 8.52 -11.00 -22.14
N ARG A 12 9.11 -9.95 -21.56
CA ARG A 12 8.54 -9.31 -20.37
C ARG A 12 7.20 -8.74 -20.80
N THR A 13 6.13 -9.45 -20.45
CA THR A 13 4.79 -8.89 -20.52
C THR A 13 4.68 -7.83 -19.43
N TRP A 14 4.65 -6.58 -19.82
CA TRP A 14 4.31 -5.49 -18.91
C TRP A 14 2.86 -5.69 -18.44
N PRO A 15 2.56 -5.45 -17.14
CA PRO A 15 1.19 -5.47 -16.69
C PRO A 15 0.38 -4.48 -17.52
N SER A 16 -0.83 -4.86 -17.88
CA SER A 16 -1.74 -3.95 -18.59
C SER A 16 -2.11 -2.79 -17.65
N ASP A 17 -2.49 -1.63 -18.19
CA ASP A 17 -2.99 -0.50 -17.40
C ASP A 17 -4.11 -0.92 -16.42
N ARG A 18 -4.88 -1.93 -16.81
CA ARG A 18 -5.94 -2.54 -15.98
C ARG A 18 -5.36 -3.31 -14.79
N ASP A 19 -4.23 -4.02 -14.95
CA ASP A 19 -3.57 -4.74 -13.86
C ASP A 19 -2.90 -3.76 -12.88
N LEU A 20 -2.42 -2.63 -13.38
CA LEU A 20 -1.82 -1.56 -12.57
C LEU A 20 -2.88 -0.82 -11.75
N LEU A 21 -4.05 -0.56 -12.33
CA LEU A 21 -5.20 0.00 -11.60
C LEU A 21 -5.68 -0.97 -10.49
N ASN A 22 -5.58 -2.28 -10.72
CA ASN A 22 -5.87 -3.29 -9.71
C ASN A 22 -4.81 -3.37 -8.60
N SER A 23 -3.60 -2.82 -8.82
CA SER A 23 -2.53 -2.78 -7.82
C SER A 23 -2.68 -1.63 -6.82
N ILE A 24 -3.51 -0.63 -7.15
CA ILE A 24 -3.86 0.48 -6.26
C ILE A 24 -5.16 0.13 -5.56
N HIS A 25 -5.07 -0.15 -4.26
CA HIS A 25 -6.25 -0.47 -3.45
C HIS A 25 -6.95 0.81 -3.02
N GLN A 26 -8.28 0.80 -3.08
CA GLN A 26 -9.13 1.90 -2.64
C GLN A 26 -9.84 1.51 -1.35
N PHE A 27 -9.76 2.36 -0.35
CA PHE A 27 -10.39 2.18 0.94
C PHE A 27 -11.22 3.42 1.30
N GLU A 28 -12.53 3.25 1.42
CA GLU A 28 -13.48 4.33 1.65
C GLU A 28 -13.70 4.59 3.14
N ILE A 29 -13.72 5.87 3.52
CA ILE A 29 -13.92 6.32 4.91
C ILE A 29 -14.96 7.44 4.91
N GLU A 30 -15.83 7.43 5.89
CA GLU A 30 -16.64 8.58 6.27
C GLU A 30 -16.14 9.12 7.61
N VAL A 31 -15.77 10.40 7.62
CA VAL A 31 -15.27 11.08 8.83
C VAL A 31 -16.41 11.28 9.81
N THR A 32 -16.24 10.76 11.01
CA THR A 32 -17.22 10.90 12.10
C THR A 32 -16.78 11.93 13.15
N ALA A 33 -17.69 12.34 14.03
CA ALA A 33 -17.36 13.23 15.13
C ALA A 33 -16.27 12.69 16.08
N LYS A 34 -16.10 11.36 16.14
CA LYS A 34 -15.05 10.70 16.95
C LYS A 34 -13.65 10.91 16.41
N ASP A 35 -13.53 11.20 15.11
CA ASP A 35 -12.27 11.39 14.44
C ASP A 35 -11.72 12.81 14.58
N VAL A 36 -12.56 13.74 15.05
CA VAL A 36 -12.28 15.19 15.10
C VAL A 36 -11.76 15.60 16.47
N ASP A 37 -10.70 16.39 16.49
CA ASP A 37 -10.09 16.95 17.71
C ASP A 37 -10.67 18.33 18.09
N ARG A 38 -10.07 18.97 19.13
CA ARG A 38 -10.51 20.28 19.62
C ARG A 38 -10.41 21.40 18.58
N ASN A 39 -9.57 21.26 17.56
CA ASN A 39 -9.42 22.23 16.49
C ASN A 39 -10.54 22.12 15.43
N GLY A 40 -11.44 21.15 15.58
CA GLY A 40 -12.51 20.89 14.64
C GLY A 40 -12.10 20.13 13.38
N HIS A 41 -10.85 19.65 13.32
CA HIS A 41 -10.31 18.87 12.21
C HIS A 41 -10.09 17.42 12.64
N VAL A 42 -10.02 16.51 11.65
CA VAL A 42 -9.58 15.13 11.90
C VAL A 42 -8.24 15.14 12.63
N ASN A 43 -8.17 14.43 13.75
CA ASN A 43 -6.97 14.29 14.54
C ASN A 43 -5.86 13.61 13.69
N ASN A 44 -4.67 14.15 13.76
CA ASN A 44 -3.51 13.63 13.00
C ASN A 44 -3.26 12.13 13.21
N VAL A 45 -3.52 11.61 14.40
CA VAL A 45 -3.35 10.19 14.75
C VAL A 45 -4.32 9.29 14.01
N VAL A 46 -5.52 9.79 13.69
CA VAL A 46 -6.56 9.02 12.99
C VAL A 46 -6.11 8.63 11.58
N TYR A 47 -5.34 9.47 10.90
CA TYR A 47 -4.75 9.12 9.59
C TYR A 47 -3.86 7.87 9.66
N ILE A 48 -3.12 7.70 10.76
CA ILE A 48 -2.28 6.51 10.96
C ILE A 48 -3.16 5.26 11.08
N GLN A 49 -4.27 5.35 11.80
CA GLN A 49 -5.23 4.25 11.88
C GLN A 49 -5.79 3.90 10.49
N TRP A 50 -6.19 4.90 9.71
CA TRP A 50 -6.70 4.70 8.36
C TRP A 50 -5.66 4.10 7.41
N MET A 51 -4.38 4.50 7.55
CA MET A 51 -3.28 3.86 6.82
C MET A 51 -3.18 2.38 7.14
N GLN A 52 -3.26 2.04 8.43
CA GLN A 52 -3.21 0.67 8.92
C GLN A 52 -4.40 -0.14 8.36
N ASP A 53 -5.60 0.39 8.47
CA ASP A 53 -6.83 -0.27 8.02
C ASP A 53 -6.80 -0.53 6.51
N ALA A 54 -6.38 0.46 5.71
CA ALA A 54 -6.25 0.34 4.26
C ALA A 54 -5.18 -0.70 3.85
N ALA A 55 -4.04 -0.73 4.55
CA ALA A 55 -2.97 -1.69 4.30
C ALA A 55 -3.42 -3.12 4.61
N VAL A 56 -4.09 -3.33 5.75
CA VAL A 56 -4.64 -4.64 6.14
C VAL A 56 -5.71 -5.11 5.17
N ALA A 57 -6.63 -4.22 4.78
CA ALA A 57 -7.68 -4.54 3.80
C ALA A 57 -7.07 -4.98 2.46
N HIS A 58 -6.05 -4.29 1.96
CA HIS A 58 -5.36 -4.66 0.73
C HIS A 58 -4.63 -6.01 0.86
N ALA A 59 -3.92 -6.23 1.96
CA ALA A 59 -3.21 -7.49 2.20
C ALA A 59 -4.15 -8.71 2.31
N LEU A 60 -5.34 -8.52 2.89
CA LEU A 60 -6.39 -9.55 2.94
C LEU A 60 -6.96 -9.81 1.54
N ALA A 61 -7.34 -8.77 0.82
CA ALA A 61 -7.96 -8.88 -0.50
C ALA A 61 -7.02 -9.50 -1.54
N SER A 62 -5.71 -9.21 -1.47
CA SER A 62 -4.70 -9.70 -2.40
C SER A 62 -4.20 -11.13 -2.10
N GLY A 63 -4.52 -11.67 -0.92
CA GLY A 63 -3.97 -12.93 -0.44
C GLY A 63 -2.59 -12.82 0.23
N CYS A 64 -2.04 -11.61 0.38
CA CYS A 64 -0.73 -11.39 1.01
C CYS A 64 -0.70 -11.89 2.45
N THR A 65 -1.74 -11.61 3.24
CA THR A 65 -1.85 -12.08 4.62
C THR A 65 -1.76 -13.60 4.68
N LYS A 66 -2.61 -14.30 3.92
CA LYS A 66 -2.65 -15.77 3.89
C LYS A 66 -1.32 -16.38 3.44
N THR A 67 -0.69 -15.81 2.40
CA THR A 67 0.59 -16.30 1.89
C THR A 67 1.73 -16.07 2.88
N SER A 68 1.72 -14.92 3.58
CA SER A 68 2.71 -14.61 4.63
C SER A 68 2.58 -15.56 5.82
N GLU A 69 1.36 -15.83 6.28
CA GLU A 69 1.08 -16.78 7.36
C GLU A 69 1.51 -18.20 7.00
N ALA A 70 1.31 -18.62 5.75
CA ALA A 70 1.70 -19.94 5.27
C ALA A 70 3.21 -20.19 5.35
N VAL A 71 4.03 -19.16 5.29
CA VAL A 71 5.50 -19.26 5.47
C VAL A 71 5.94 -18.88 6.89
N GLY A 72 5.02 -18.78 7.85
CA GLY A 72 5.30 -18.50 9.26
C GLY A 72 5.76 -17.08 9.53
N ALA A 73 5.37 -16.13 8.70
CA ALA A 73 5.80 -14.74 8.76
C ALA A 73 4.63 -13.78 8.92
N THR A 74 4.98 -12.56 9.29
CA THR A 74 4.05 -11.42 9.37
C THR A 74 4.77 -10.13 9.02
N TRP A 75 4.00 -9.06 8.91
CA TRP A 75 4.50 -7.73 8.62
C TRP A 75 4.40 -6.83 9.85
N VAL A 76 5.47 -6.10 10.15
CA VAL A 76 5.50 -5.12 11.23
C VAL A 76 5.92 -3.76 10.69
N VAL A 77 5.38 -2.70 11.27
CA VAL A 77 5.71 -1.33 10.89
C VAL A 77 7.06 -0.93 11.52
N ARG A 78 7.90 -0.30 10.72
CA ARG A 78 9.13 0.34 11.19
C ARG A 78 8.96 1.85 11.32
N THR A 79 8.42 2.50 10.29
CA THR A 79 8.20 3.96 10.28
C THR A 79 6.92 4.30 9.54
N HIS A 80 6.30 5.40 9.96
CA HIS A 80 5.31 6.15 9.19
C HIS A 80 5.87 7.54 8.90
N GLN A 81 5.59 8.04 7.70
CA GLN A 81 5.82 9.43 7.34
C GLN A 81 4.53 9.96 6.71
N ILE A 82 4.02 11.08 7.21
CA ILE A 82 2.77 11.69 6.75
C ILE A 82 2.98 13.18 6.51
N GLU A 83 2.47 13.66 5.39
CA GLU A 83 2.36 15.06 5.05
C GLU A 83 0.87 15.45 5.02
N TYR A 84 0.47 16.39 5.86
CA TYR A 84 -0.89 16.91 5.95
C TYR A 84 -1.00 18.17 5.10
N LEU A 85 -1.84 18.13 4.06
CA LEU A 85 -1.94 19.19 3.05
C LEU A 85 -3.19 20.05 3.20
N SER A 86 -4.30 19.46 3.67
CA SER A 86 -5.58 20.13 3.83
C SER A 86 -6.40 19.45 4.92
N PRO A 87 -7.17 20.18 5.74
CA PRO A 87 -7.95 19.59 6.81
C PRO A 87 -9.15 18.79 6.28
N LEU A 88 -9.55 17.80 7.07
CA LEU A 88 -10.80 17.07 6.93
C LEU A 88 -11.72 17.36 8.10
N PHE A 89 -13.02 17.36 7.85
CA PHE A 89 -14.07 17.66 8.81
C PHE A 89 -15.06 16.50 8.93
N ALA A 90 -15.81 16.47 10.04
CA ALA A 90 -16.89 15.51 10.22
C ALA A 90 -17.88 15.57 9.05
N GLY A 91 -18.26 14.41 8.53
CA GLY A 91 -19.12 14.29 7.35
C GLY A 91 -18.38 14.24 6.00
N ASP A 92 -17.08 14.58 5.94
CA ASP A 92 -16.31 14.39 4.74
C ASP A 92 -16.18 12.89 4.41
N LYS A 93 -16.24 12.57 3.12
CA LYS A 93 -15.90 11.24 2.60
C LYS A 93 -14.52 11.26 2.00
N VAL A 94 -13.73 10.25 2.31
CA VAL A 94 -12.31 10.15 1.94
C VAL A 94 -12.06 8.80 1.29
N THR A 95 -11.40 8.81 0.13
CA THR A 95 -10.84 7.60 -0.47
C THR A 95 -9.35 7.54 -0.15
N VAL A 96 -8.92 6.50 0.53
CA VAL A 96 -7.49 6.20 0.72
C VAL A 96 -7.05 5.30 -0.42
N LEU A 97 -6.16 5.82 -1.26
CA LEU A 97 -5.45 5.05 -2.27
C LEU A 97 -4.18 4.51 -1.64
N THR A 98 -3.91 3.21 -1.76
CA THR A 98 -2.67 2.61 -1.22
C THR A 98 -2.09 1.57 -2.16
N TRP A 99 -0.77 1.52 -2.24
CA TRP A 99 -0.01 0.60 -3.09
C TRP A 99 1.39 0.31 -2.55
N PRO A 100 1.98 -0.86 -2.84
CA PRO A 100 3.39 -1.09 -2.58
C PRO A 100 4.23 -0.34 -3.61
N ALA A 101 5.20 0.45 -3.15
CA ALA A 101 6.11 1.21 -4.00
C ALA A 101 7.38 0.43 -4.35
N ASN A 102 7.79 -0.51 -3.48
CA ASN A 102 8.93 -1.37 -3.72
C ASN A 102 8.90 -2.62 -2.84
N PHE A 103 9.76 -3.59 -3.17
CA PHE A 103 10.18 -4.67 -2.29
C PHE A 103 11.71 -4.70 -2.25
N GLN A 104 12.27 -4.66 -1.05
CA GLN A 104 13.66 -4.96 -0.74
C GLN A 104 13.77 -6.40 -0.22
N ARG A 105 14.95 -6.80 0.29
CA ARG A 105 15.12 -8.17 0.79
C ARG A 105 14.16 -8.52 1.92
N VAL A 106 14.01 -7.63 2.92
CA VAL A 106 13.19 -7.86 4.12
C VAL A 106 12.16 -6.76 4.35
N ARG A 107 12.10 -5.72 3.50
CA ARG A 107 11.28 -4.52 3.69
C ARG A 107 10.48 -4.18 2.44
N SER A 108 9.38 -3.45 2.65
CA SER A 108 8.55 -2.89 1.58
C SER A 108 8.04 -1.52 2.00
N VAL A 109 8.20 -0.54 1.12
CA VAL A 109 7.57 0.77 1.28
C VAL A 109 6.20 0.73 0.64
N ARG A 110 5.21 1.12 1.41
CA ARG A 110 3.82 1.32 0.97
C ARG A 110 3.48 2.80 0.99
N LYS A 111 2.86 3.28 -0.06
CA LYS A 111 2.42 4.68 -0.17
C LYS A 111 0.91 4.80 -0.05
N TYR A 112 0.49 6.01 0.31
CA TYR A 112 -0.92 6.37 0.50
C TYR A 112 -1.19 7.77 -0.04
N GLN A 113 -2.37 7.94 -0.64
CA GLN A 113 -2.97 9.25 -0.87
C GLN A 113 -4.37 9.26 -0.27
N PHE A 114 -4.68 10.34 0.44
CA PHE A 114 -6.00 10.59 1.00
C PHE A 114 -6.70 11.61 0.11
N VAL A 115 -7.76 11.20 -0.56
CA VAL A 115 -8.49 12.02 -1.52
C VAL A 115 -9.87 12.34 -0.98
N ARG A 116 -10.18 13.62 -0.82
CA ARG A 116 -11.50 14.06 -0.39
C ARG A 116 -12.50 13.92 -1.55
N ALA A 117 -13.58 13.14 -1.34
CA ALA A 117 -14.46 12.72 -2.42
C ALA A 117 -15.24 13.87 -3.08
N LYS A 118 -15.62 14.91 -2.31
CA LYS A 118 -16.44 16.00 -2.82
C LYS A 118 -15.77 16.89 -3.88
N ASP A 119 -14.46 16.96 -3.89
CA ASP A 119 -13.69 17.86 -4.76
C ASP A 119 -12.42 17.24 -5.37
N GLY A 120 -12.10 15.98 -5.03
CA GLY A 120 -10.92 15.28 -5.53
C GLY A 120 -9.58 15.81 -5.01
N VAL A 121 -9.61 16.65 -3.96
CA VAL A 121 -8.39 17.23 -3.38
C VAL A 121 -7.62 16.17 -2.60
N VAL A 122 -6.32 16.05 -2.86
CA VAL A 122 -5.41 15.26 -2.03
C VAL A 122 -5.15 15.99 -0.73
N VAL A 123 -5.68 15.48 0.37
CA VAL A 123 -5.63 16.13 1.69
C VAL A 123 -4.44 15.68 2.53
N ALA A 124 -3.89 14.51 2.24
CA ALA A 124 -2.65 14.02 2.85
C ALA A 124 -1.95 13.02 1.93
N ARG A 125 -0.65 12.90 2.09
CA ARG A 125 0.19 11.84 1.50
C ARG A 125 0.98 11.17 2.61
N ALA A 126 1.21 9.89 2.46
CA ALA A 126 1.95 9.15 3.46
C ALA A 126 2.71 7.97 2.87
N GLU A 127 3.66 7.48 3.65
CA GLU A 127 4.32 6.20 3.40
C GLU A 127 4.60 5.46 4.70
N THR A 128 4.63 4.13 4.60
CA THR A 128 4.99 3.21 5.68
C THR A 128 6.10 2.30 5.21
N ASP A 129 7.16 2.20 6.00
CA ASP A 129 8.19 1.18 5.85
C ASP A 129 7.80 -0.06 6.64
N TRP A 130 7.45 -1.13 5.95
CA TRP A 130 7.08 -2.42 6.51
C TRP A 130 8.27 -3.37 6.51
N VAL A 131 8.39 -4.18 7.57
CA VAL A 131 9.41 -5.22 7.68
C VAL A 131 8.74 -6.59 7.75
N PHE A 132 9.20 -7.52 6.93
CA PHE A 132 8.78 -8.92 6.93
C PHE A 132 9.58 -9.68 7.99
N VAL A 133 8.87 -10.27 8.95
CA VAL A 133 9.50 -10.92 10.11
C VAL A 133 8.95 -12.31 10.33
N ASN A 134 9.75 -13.17 10.96
CA ASN A 134 9.27 -14.43 11.49
C ASN A 134 8.21 -14.16 12.58
N ALA A 135 7.03 -14.76 12.47
CA ALA A 135 5.91 -14.48 13.36
C ALA A 135 6.16 -14.92 14.81
N LYS A 136 7.05 -15.90 15.05
CA LYS A 136 7.38 -16.41 16.38
C LYS A 136 8.52 -15.62 17.04
N THR A 137 9.56 -15.31 16.27
CA THR A 137 10.81 -14.70 16.80
C THR A 137 10.86 -13.19 16.64
N GLY A 138 10.03 -12.62 15.74
CA GLY A 138 10.09 -11.19 15.39
C GLY A 138 11.32 -10.79 14.58
N ARG A 139 12.16 -11.75 14.18
CA ARG A 139 13.39 -11.45 13.41
C ARG A 139 13.06 -11.22 11.94
N PRO A 140 13.70 -10.20 11.31
CA PRO A 140 13.56 -9.99 9.86
C PRO A 140 13.96 -11.23 9.07
N GLN A 141 13.18 -11.54 8.05
CA GLN A 141 13.47 -12.62 7.10
C GLN A 141 13.19 -12.17 5.66
N SER A 142 13.83 -12.84 4.71
CA SER A 142 13.66 -12.52 3.29
C SER A 142 12.22 -12.72 2.84
N ILE A 143 11.71 -11.77 2.07
CA ILE A 143 10.36 -11.84 1.50
C ILE A 143 10.39 -12.82 0.33
N PRO A 144 9.66 -13.95 0.40
CA PRO A 144 9.62 -14.92 -0.68
C PRO A 144 8.92 -14.36 -1.94
N GLU A 145 9.22 -14.94 -3.08
CA GLU A 145 8.62 -14.52 -4.35
C GLU A 145 7.09 -14.68 -4.35
N GLU A 146 6.56 -15.76 -3.79
CA GLU A 146 5.13 -15.98 -3.66
C GLU A 146 4.42 -14.86 -2.88
N VAL A 147 5.05 -14.27 -1.87
CA VAL A 147 4.50 -13.12 -1.12
C VAL A 147 4.57 -11.85 -1.97
N ARG A 148 5.70 -11.59 -2.64
CA ARG A 148 5.86 -10.43 -3.54
C ARG A 148 4.81 -10.42 -4.65
N ASN A 149 4.50 -11.59 -5.20
CA ASN A 149 3.56 -11.74 -6.31
C ASN A 149 2.11 -11.46 -5.91
N THR A 150 1.77 -11.45 -4.62
CA THR A 150 0.42 -11.07 -4.14
C THR A 150 0.15 -9.58 -4.20
N LEU A 151 1.18 -8.75 -4.21
CA LEU A 151 1.11 -7.29 -4.16
C LEU A 151 2.01 -6.68 -5.24
N PRO A 152 1.56 -6.57 -6.49
CA PRO A 152 2.33 -5.95 -7.56
C PRO A 152 2.76 -4.53 -7.21
N VAL A 153 4.03 -4.22 -7.47
CA VAL A 153 4.60 -2.89 -7.22
C VAL A 153 4.07 -1.90 -8.24
N VAL A 154 3.65 -0.74 -7.77
CA VAL A 154 3.33 0.43 -8.61
C VAL A 154 4.57 1.30 -8.73
N THR A 155 5.10 1.43 -9.93
CA THR A 155 6.28 2.25 -10.21
C THR A 155 5.94 3.74 -10.18
N LYS A 156 6.94 4.57 -9.95
CA LYS A 156 6.77 6.01 -9.72
C LYS A 156 6.01 6.75 -10.84
N ASP A 157 6.18 6.29 -12.08
CA ASP A 157 5.50 6.82 -13.28
C ASP A 157 4.02 6.45 -13.37
N LEU A 158 3.56 5.50 -12.54
CA LEU A 158 2.19 4.97 -12.49
C LEU A 158 1.48 5.29 -11.17
N GLU A 159 2.15 5.98 -10.26
CA GLU A 159 1.55 6.45 -9.01
C GLU A 159 0.44 7.47 -9.29
N PRO A 160 -0.69 7.44 -8.54
CA PRO A 160 -1.78 8.39 -8.68
C PRO A 160 -1.41 9.83 -8.30
#